data_843df93e0c50aaea42b6fc43633e2f69
#
_entry.id   843df93e0c50aaea42b6fc43633e2f69
#
_cell.length_a   1.000
_cell.length_b   1.000
_cell.length_c   1.000
_cell.angle_alpha   90.00
_cell.angle_beta   90.00
_cell.angle_gamma   90.00
#
_symmetry.space_group_name_H-M   'P 1'
#
loop_
_entity.id
_entity.type
_entity.pdbx_description
1 polymer ?
#
loop_
_entity_poly.entity_id
_entity_poly.type
_entity_poly.pdbx_seq_one_letter_code
_entity_poly.pdbx_strand_id
1 'polypeptide(L)'
;MRFEKKLVSYTQREIWEEYCSFLDLSIEEYMEIQNRLLLEQIELMSKCELGQKIFKGKKPTTVKEFLTEIPLTKYEDYADILLPKNESALPSKPAVWLETTWESGNHPVKVAPYTEEMLSVYRNNIIAAMILSTSDKKGQFKVKPNENVLYGLAPLPYATGLFPMLIDSEINMNFMPSLKEAKGLSFSQQSKEGFKQASKCGIDLFFGMSSVIYSISKRFEEQGFSSSGGGLSSLVGMTPKMMLKAASAAYVSKRDKTNIKPKDLFNIDGFVCVGTDTILYKKELEDFWGRRPHEVTGGTEPTCVGTETWSKDGMVFFPDACFYEFIPESEMYRSLDDPDYVPLTYLMDEVVANQLYEIVITVLKGGAFVRYRVGDMYRCIRTKNPYDDLDIPQFEYVDRIPSVIDIAGFTRITENSINKVIEYSKLDVEFYTAYKEYDDKNRSFMHMCVEMSDEAVHNSMITGQIIKDHLSVYFRNFDHDFNDLKKLLGIDPLKVTILPCGTIDKYISRFGKSLRSINPKKEEIIELLRIADRDGGAAECR
;
A
#
# COMPACT_ATOMS: atom_id res chain seq x y z
N MET A 1 8.51 26.77 12.14
CA MET A 1 7.25 27.15 12.87
C MET A 1 6.28 26.02 12.69
N ARG A 2 5.56 25.56 13.74
CA ARG A 2 4.53 24.50 13.62
C ARG A 2 3.43 24.92 12.64
N PHE A 3 2.89 23.97 11.90
CA PHE A 3 1.83 24.19 10.91
C PHE A 3 0.58 24.87 11.53
N GLU A 4 0.20 24.49 12.74
CA GLU A 4 -0.91 25.12 13.48
C GLU A 4 -0.74 26.64 13.65
N LYS A 5 0.49 27.10 13.91
CA LYS A 5 0.79 28.53 14.02
C LYS A 5 0.74 29.22 12.67
N LYS A 6 1.11 28.53 11.58
CA LYS A 6 1.01 29.06 10.22
C LYS A 6 -0.45 29.27 9.81
N LEU A 7 -1.37 28.36 10.20
CA LEU A 7 -2.80 28.53 9.94
C LEU A 7 -3.39 29.83 10.53
N VAL A 8 -2.76 30.38 11.58
CA VAL A 8 -3.19 31.64 12.20
C VAL A 8 -2.45 32.86 11.61
N SER A 9 -1.20 32.67 11.21
CA SER A 9 -0.29 33.80 10.88
C SER A 9 -0.14 34.05 9.38
N TYR A 10 -0.41 33.05 8.54
CA TYR A 10 -0.21 33.08 7.10
C TYR A 10 -1.55 32.97 6.36
N THR A 11 -1.61 33.47 5.15
CA THR A 11 -2.73 33.26 4.24
C THR A 11 -2.76 31.81 3.72
N GLN A 12 -3.90 31.36 3.26
CA GLN A 12 -4.00 30.03 2.61
C GLN A 12 -3.04 29.92 1.40
N ARG A 13 -2.82 31.01 0.68
CA ARG A 13 -1.91 31.07 -0.45
C ARG A 13 -0.45 30.82 -0.01
N GLU A 14 0.03 31.52 1.02
CA GLU A 14 1.39 31.34 1.54
C GLU A 14 1.62 29.91 2.06
N ILE A 15 0.63 29.33 2.73
CA ILE A 15 0.68 27.94 3.18
C ILE A 15 0.71 26.98 1.98
N TRP A 16 -0.12 27.25 0.96
CA TRP A 16 -0.13 26.45 -0.26
C TRP A 16 1.21 26.51 -0.99
N GLU A 17 1.78 27.68 -1.15
CA GLU A 17 3.09 27.89 -1.74
C GLU A 17 4.20 27.15 -0.97
N GLU A 18 4.10 27.07 0.35
CA GLU A 18 5.09 26.36 1.16
C GLU A 18 4.99 24.83 1.03
N TYR A 19 3.79 24.26 1.01
CA TYR A 19 3.60 22.80 1.08
C TYR A 19 3.22 22.15 -0.24
N CYS A 20 2.62 22.87 -1.16
CA CYS A 20 2.04 22.33 -2.40
C CYS A 20 2.65 22.91 -3.68
N SER A 21 3.67 23.79 -3.60
CA SER A 21 4.31 24.41 -4.78
C SER A 21 5.02 23.40 -5.69
N PHE A 22 5.32 22.19 -5.22
CA PHE A 22 5.84 21.13 -6.08
C PHE A 22 4.88 20.76 -7.24
N LEU A 23 3.59 21.10 -7.11
CA LEU A 23 2.58 20.94 -8.16
C LEU A 23 2.66 22.01 -9.25
N ASP A 24 3.39 23.10 -9.00
CA ASP A 24 3.59 24.21 -9.94
C ASP A 24 4.90 24.10 -10.75
N LEU A 25 5.68 23.03 -10.50
CA LEU A 25 6.94 22.80 -11.19
C LEU A 25 6.72 22.40 -12.66
N SER A 26 7.54 22.93 -13.55
CA SER A 26 7.75 22.31 -14.86
C SER A 26 8.48 20.98 -14.70
N ILE A 27 8.42 20.12 -15.72
CA ILE A 27 9.16 18.86 -15.67
C ILE A 27 10.68 19.08 -15.59
N GLU A 28 11.20 20.14 -16.22
CA GLU A 28 12.59 20.54 -16.17
C GLU A 28 13.01 20.94 -14.75
N GLU A 29 12.23 21.79 -14.08
CA GLU A 29 12.47 22.21 -12.69
C GLU A 29 12.38 21.02 -11.73
N TYR A 30 11.43 20.11 -11.95
CA TYR A 30 11.32 18.86 -11.20
C TYR A 30 12.60 18.04 -11.34
N MET A 31 13.11 17.83 -12.55
CA MET A 31 14.34 17.08 -12.82
C MET A 31 15.58 17.76 -12.28
N GLU A 32 15.65 19.09 -12.27
CA GLU A 32 16.74 19.83 -11.63
C GLU A 32 16.80 19.55 -10.12
N ILE A 33 15.67 19.53 -9.43
CA ILE A 33 15.58 19.15 -8.00
C ILE A 33 16.05 17.71 -7.81
N GLN A 34 15.53 16.77 -8.60
CA GLN A 34 15.87 15.35 -8.56
C GLN A 34 17.38 15.13 -8.75
N ASN A 35 17.96 15.73 -9.77
CA ASN A 35 19.37 15.57 -10.11
C ASN A 35 20.29 16.14 -9.01
N ARG A 36 19.96 17.34 -8.50
CA ARG A 36 20.73 17.96 -7.42
C ARG A 36 20.71 17.11 -6.15
N LEU A 37 19.54 16.66 -5.72
CA LEU A 37 19.40 15.87 -4.50
C LEU A 37 20.02 14.48 -4.64
N LEU A 38 19.99 13.88 -5.83
CA LEU A 38 20.69 12.64 -6.10
C LEU A 38 22.22 12.80 -5.93
N LEU A 39 22.80 13.88 -6.46
CA LEU A 39 24.25 14.12 -6.31
C LEU A 39 24.63 14.32 -4.83
N GLU A 40 23.81 15.02 -4.04
CA GLU A 40 23.99 15.11 -2.58
C GLU A 40 23.95 13.72 -1.92
N GLN A 41 23.02 12.85 -2.33
CA GLN A 41 22.89 11.49 -1.79
C GLN A 41 24.08 10.60 -2.20
N ILE A 42 24.56 10.70 -3.43
CA ILE A 42 25.75 9.99 -3.89
C ILE A 42 26.98 10.37 -3.05
N GLU A 43 27.12 11.64 -2.72
CA GLU A 43 28.23 12.11 -1.87
C GLU A 43 28.15 11.49 -0.46
N LEU A 44 26.96 11.44 0.15
CA LEU A 44 26.75 10.79 1.45
C LEU A 44 27.08 9.30 1.39
N MET A 45 26.53 8.60 0.40
CA MET A 45 26.79 7.16 0.21
C MET A 45 28.27 6.84 -0.03
N SER A 46 28.98 7.67 -0.79
CA SER A 46 30.40 7.43 -1.09
C SER A 46 31.31 7.41 0.15
N LYS A 47 30.85 7.98 1.28
CA LYS A 47 31.59 8.13 2.54
C LYS A 47 31.33 7.02 3.55
N CYS A 48 30.38 6.11 3.31
CA CYS A 48 29.99 5.08 4.26
C CYS A 48 30.24 3.65 3.74
N GLU A 49 30.27 2.69 4.65
CA GLU A 49 30.49 1.27 4.35
C GLU A 49 29.39 0.71 3.43
N LEU A 50 28.12 0.99 3.72
CA LEU A 50 27.00 0.57 2.89
C LEU A 50 27.15 1.07 1.46
N GLY A 51 27.50 2.34 1.27
CA GLY A 51 27.69 2.92 -0.05
C GLY A 51 28.87 2.30 -0.80
N GLN A 52 29.98 2.04 -0.11
CA GLN A 52 31.12 1.34 -0.73
C GLN A 52 30.73 -0.07 -1.21
N LYS A 53 29.92 -0.79 -0.42
CA LYS A 53 29.38 -2.09 -0.79
C LYS A 53 28.47 -2.01 -2.03
N ILE A 54 27.48 -1.12 -2.02
CA ILE A 54 26.49 -0.98 -3.11
C ILE A 54 27.14 -0.45 -4.39
N PHE A 55 28.04 0.52 -4.27
CA PHE A 55 28.74 1.12 -5.41
C PHE A 55 29.85 0.22 -5.98
N LYS A 56 30.21 -0.88 -5.30
CA LYS A 56 31.25 -1.81 -5.73
C LYS A 56 32.57 -1.10 -6.10
N GLY A 57 32.96 -0.10 -5.32
CA GLY A 57 34.14 0.71 -5.52
C GLY A 57 34.05 1.78 -6.61
N LYS A 58 32.89 1.94 -7.26
CA LYS A 58 32.63 3.03 -8.19
C LYS A 58 32.44 4.34 -7.45
N LYS A 59 32.67 5.46 -8.13
CA LYS A 59 32.51 6.81 -7.56
C LYS A 59 31.83 7.72 -8.59
N PRO A 60 30.53 7.52 -8.87
CA PRO A 60 29.84 8.35 -9.84
C PRO A 60 29.83 9.82 -9.38
N THR A 61 30.08 10.72 -10.31
CA THR A 61 30.07 12.18 -10.09
C THR A 61 28.94 12.87 -10.85
N THR A 62 28.30 12.13 -11.75
CA THR A 62 27.18 12.59 -12.56
C THR A 62 26.00 11.61 -12.45
N VAL A 63 24.78 12.10 -12.69
CA VAL A 63 23.58 11.28 -12.78
C VAL A 63 23.75 10.16 -13.81
N LYS A 64 24.33 10.47 -14.97
CA LYS A 64 24.57 9.50 -16.04
C LYS A 64 25.50 8.37 -15.59
N GLU A 65 26.61 8.69 -14.94
CA GLU A 65 27.52 7.68 -14.38
C GLU A 65 26.81 6.84 -13.32
N PHE A 66 26.04 7.46 -12.44
CA PHE A 66 25.24 6.75 -11.43
C PHE A 66 24.30 5.72 -12.06
N LEU A 67 23.51 6.12 -13.05
CA LEU A 67 22.56 5.23 -13.73
C LEU A 67 23.23 4.09 -14.50
N THR A 68 24.45 4.32 -15.04
CA THR A 68 25.15 3.31 -15.86
C THR A 68 26.06 2.39 -15.06
N GLU A 69 26.64 2.87 -13.95
CA GLU A 69 27.65 2.14 -13.20
C GLU A 69 27.16 1.49 -11.93
N ILE A 70 26.12 2.07 -11.28
CA ILE A 70 25.57 1.53 -10.05
C ILE A 70 24.45 0.54 -10.37
N PRO A 71 24.48 -0.69 -9.81
CA PRO A 71 23.46 -1.69 -10.10
C PRO A 71 22.11 -1.35 -9.48
N LEU A 72 21.04 -1.90 -10.06
CA LEU A 72 19.75 -2.03 -9.38
C LEU A 72 19.91 -2.95 -8.18
N THR A 73 19.21 -2.65 -7.07
CA THR A 73 19.35 -3.37 -5.82
C THR A 73 18.02 -3.97 -5.34
N LYS A 74 18.15 -4.98 -4.48
CA LYS A 74 17.06 -5.62 -3.74
C LYS A 74 17.38 -5.62 -2.24
N TYR A 75 16.46 -6.02 -1.39
CA TYR A 75 16.68 -5.97 0.06
C TYR A 75 17.85 -6.86 0.53
N GLU A 76 18.11 -7.95 -0.16
CA GLU A 76 19.23 -8.87 0.09
C GLU A 76 20.59 -8.16 0.09
N ASP A 77 20.73 -7.10 -0.71
CA ASP A 77 21.97 -6.31 -0.80
C ASP A 77 22.25 -5.50 0.47
N TYR A 78 21.22 -5.29 1.31
CA TYR A 78 21.25 -4.47 2.52
C TYR A 78 21.13 -5.27 3.81
N ALA A 79 20.63 -6.49 3.75
CA ALA A 79 20.17 -7.27 4.90
C ALA A 79 21.22 -7.47 5.99
N ASP A 80 22.47 -7.73 5.63
CA ASP A 80 23.60 -7.92 6.54
C ASP A 80 23.96 -6.67 7.35
N ILE A 81 23.63 -5.48 6.86
CA ILE A 81 23.84 -4.18 7.54
C ILE A 81 22.57 -3.72 8.26
N LEU A 82 21.41 -3.83 7.60
CA LEU A 82 20.16 -3.26 8.15
C LEU A 82 19.51 -4.15 9.21
N LEU A 83 19.51 -5.48 9.05
CA LEU A 83 18.90 -6.38 10.05
C LEU A 83 19.56 -6.30 11.43
N PRO A 84 20.92 -6.28 11.56
CA PRO A 84 21.56 -6.05 12.84
C PRO A 84 21.54 -4.58 13.29
N LYS A 85 20.94 -3.66 12.50
CA LYS A 85 20.87 -2.21 12.77
C LYS A 85 22.26 -1.58 12.94
N ASN A 86 23.20 -1.89 12.05
CA ASN A 86 24.57 -1.37 12.08
C ASN A 86 24.60 0.12 11.66
N GLU A 87 24.39 1.02 12.61
CA GLU A 87 24.38 2.48 12.38
C GLU A 87 25.69 3.03 11.81
N SER A 88 26.84 2.43 12.17
CA SER A 88 28.15 2.91 11.73
C SER A 88 28.42 2.74 10.24
N ALA A 89 27.70 1.82 9.59
CA ALA A 89 27.82 1.54 8.17
C ALA A 89 26.95 2.46 7.30
N LEU A 90 26.05 3.27 7.88
CA LEU A 90 25.03 4.04 7.17
C LEU A 90 25.53 5.43 6.73
N PRO A 91 24.94 6.03 5.68
CA PRO A 91 25.30 7.36 5.19
C PRO A 91 24.98 8.48 6.19
N SER A 92 23.99 8.27 7.06
CA SER A 92 23.61 9.21 8.12
C SER A 92 23.06 8.43 9.30
N LYS A 93 23.16 9.04 10.51
CA LYS A 93 22.64 8.44 11.75
C LYS A 93 21.11 8.34 11.71
N PRO A 94 20.52 7.17 11.97
CA PRO A 94 19.08 7.02 12.06
C PRO A 94 18.52 7.75 13.31
N ALA A 95 17.37 8.39 13.13
CA ALA A 95 16.53 8.88 14.21
C ALA A 95 15.54 7.81 14.68
N VAL A 96 15.06 6.97 13.75
CA VAL A 96 14.14 5.88 14.03
C VAL A 96 14.39 4.71 13.06
N TRP A 97 14.15 3.50 13.55
CA TRP A 97 14.13 2.28 12.76
C TRP A 97 12.70 1.82 12.57
N LEU A 98 12.32 1.60 11.32
CA LEU A 98 11.02 1.07 10.96
C LEU A 98 11.15 -0.38 10.50
N GLU A 99 10.06 -1.11 10.63
CA GLU A 99 9.98 -2.52 10.24
C GLU A 99 8.77 -2.70 9.32
N THR A 100 8.83 -3.72 8.47
CA THR A 100 7.69 -4.14 7.66
C THR A 100 7.26 -5.54 8.07
N THR A 101 5.96 -5.79 7.99
CA THR A 101 5.37 -7.10 8.25
C THR A 101 5.68 -8.14 7.19
N TRP A 102 6.29 -7.70 6.08
CA TRP A 102 6.43 -8.57 4.93
C TRP A 102 7.70 -9.41 4.96
N GLU A 103 7.53 -10.70 4.70
CA GLU A 103 8.60 -11.65 4.50
C GLU A 103 9.08 -11.61 3.04
N SER A 104 10.36 -11.31 2.83
CA SER A 104 10.97 -11.28 1.48
C SER A 104 11.51 -12.66 1.04
N GLY A 105 10.96 -13.75 1.56
CA GLY A 105 11.42 -15.09 1.28
C GLY A 105 12.65 -15.52 2.08
N ASN A 106 13.70 -14.70 2.16
CA ASN A 106 14.91 -15.00 2.91
C ASN A 106 14.94 -14.38 4.32
N HIS A 107 14.15 -13.33 4.54
CA HIS A 107 14.12 -12.59 5.81
C HIS A 107 12.67 -12.40 6.27
N PRO A 108 12.37 -12.71 7.55
CA PRO A 108 11.00 -12.60 8.07
C PRO A 108 10.52 -11.14 8.18
N VAL A 109 11.44 -10.21 8.31
CA VAL A 109 11.17 -8.77 8.45
C VAL A 109 12.18 -7.98 7.64
N LYS A 110 11.76 -6.89 7.02
CA LYS A 110 12.64 -5.85 6.50
C LYS A 110 12.75 -4.72 7.52
N VAL A 111 13.91 -4.10 7.60
CA VAL A 111 14.20 -2.97 8.49
C VAL A 111 14.70 -1.81 7.66
N ALA A 112 14.20 -0.61 7.94
CA ALA A 112 14.58 0.62 7.26
C ALA A 112 14.96 1.72 8.25
N PRO A 113 16.15 2.35 8.09
CA PRO A 113 16.56 3.49 8.92
C PRO A 113 15.98 4.79 8.35
N TYR A 114 15.54 5.67 9.25
CA TYR A 114 15.05 7.01 8.91
C TYR A 114 15.88 8.06 9.62
N THR A 115 16.42 9.02 8.88
CA THR A 115 17.14 10.17 9.40
C THR A 115 16.19 11.28 9.84
N GLU A 116 16.67 12.27 10.61
CA GLU A 116 15.88 13.46 10.94
C GLU A 116 15.48 14.26 9.70
N GLU A 117 16.35 14.34 8.69
CA GLU A 117 16.09 15.01 7.44
C GLU A 117 14.98 14.29 6.64
N MET A 118 15.01 12.95 6.58
CA MET A 118 13.93 12.16 5.98
C MET A 118 12.60 12.39 6.71
N LEU A 119 12.61 12.40 8.06
CA LEU A 119 11.41 12.66 8.85
C LEU A 119 10.87 14.08 8.62
N SER A 120 11.75 15.06 8.38
CA SER A 120 11.32 16.42 8.03
C SER A 120 10.62 16.49 6.69
N VAL A 121 11.17 15.83 5.65
CA VAL A 121 10.53 15.72 4.33
C VAL A 121 9.19 14.98 4.45
N TYR A 122 9.18 13.84 5.13
CA TYR A 122 7.97 13.04 5.32
C TYR A 122 6.86 13.83 6.03
N ARG A 123 7.21 14.63 7.04
CA ARG A 123 6.27 15.52 7.73
C ARG A 123 5.65 16.54 6.78
N ASN A 124 6.45 17.19 5.95
CA ASN A 124 5.97 18.16 4.97
C ASN A 124 5.05 17.51 3.93
N ASN A 125 5.41 16.34 3.44
CA ASN A 125 4.63 15.59 2.46
C ASN A 125 3.28 15.13 3.04
N ILE A 126 3.23 14.72 4.30
CA ILE A 126 1.97 14.39 5.00
C ILE A 126 1.09 15.63 5.15
N ILE A 127 1.66 16.78 5.50
CA ILE A 127 0.89 18.03 5.60
C ILE A 127 0.36 18.43 4.22
N ALA A 128 1.17 18.33 3.17
CA ALA A 128 0.72 18.56 1.81
C ALA A 128 -0.46 17.64 1.44
N ALA A 129 -0.36 16.34 1.70
CA ALA A 129 -1.43 15.38 1.46
C ALA A 129 -2.71 15.72 2.27
N MET A 130 -2.56 16.15 3.53
CA MET A 130 -3.69 16.61 4.36
C MET A 130 -4.35 17.85 3.77
N ILE A 131 -3.58 18.85 3.34
CA ILE A 131 -4.08 20.05 2.65
C ILE A 131 -4.85 19.63 1.39
N LEU A 132 -4.24 18.83 0.51
CA LEU A 132 -4.83 18.39 -0.75
C LEU A 132 -6.09 17.54 -0.56
N SER A 133 -6.13 16.69 0.47
CA SER A 133 -7.31 15.87 0.79
C SER A 133 -8.54 16.70 1.13
N THR A 134 -8.35 17.87 1.75
CA THR A 134 -9.42 18.79 2.12
C THR A 134 -9.74 19.81 1.04
N SER A 135 -8.93 19.86 -0.04
CA SER A 135 -9.07 20.80 -1.15
C SER A 135 -10.10 20.31 -2.17
N ASP A 136 -10.85 21.24 -2.71
CA ASP A 136 -11.76 21.03 -3.85
C ASP A 136 -11.24 21.76 -5.11
N LYS A 137 -10.24 22.65 -4.95
CA LYS A 137 -9.52 23.35 -6.00
C LYS A 137 -8.18 23.90 -5.53
N LYS A 138 -7.30 24.22 -6.47
CA LYS A 138 -5.96 24.80 -6.24
C LYS A 138 -6.02 26.00 -5.28
N GLY A 139 -5.14 26.01 -4.28
CA GLY A 139 -4.98 27.13 -3.34
C GLY A 139 -6.03 27.23 -2.23
N GLN A 140 -6.98 26.32 -2.14
CA GLN A 140 -8.02 26.33 -1.10
C GLN A 140 -8.05 25.01 -0.32
N PHE A 141 -8.06 25.08 0.99
CA PHE A 141 -8.16 23.92 1.87
C PHE A 141 -8.96 24.24 3.15
N LYS A 142 -9.34 23.18 3.90
CA LYS A 142 -10.27 23.30 5.04
C LYS A 142 -9.67 22.85 6.37
N VAL A 143 -8.38 22.53 6.45
CA VAL A 143 -7.72 22.02 7.67
C VAL A 143 -7.79 23.04 8.81
N LYS A 144 -8.17 22.57 10.01
CA LYS A 144 -8.26 23.37 11.23
C LYS A 144 -7.69 22.61 12.42
N PRO A 145 -7.19 23.30 13.44
CA PRO A 145 -6.82 22.67 14.71
C PRO A 145 -8.03 22.04 15.42
N ASN A 146 -7.76 21.00 16.22
CA ASN A 146 -8.74 20.28 17.05
C ASN A 146 -9.85 19.57 16.26
N GLU A 147 -9.62 19.25 14.97
CA GLU A 147 -10.50 18.39 14.20
C GLU A 147 -10.46 16.95 14.70
N ASN A 148 -11.58 16.25 14.61
CA ASN A 148 -11.73 14.85 14.99
C ASN A 148 -11.19 13.96 13.88
N VAL A 149 -10.13 13.22 14.18
CA VAL A 149 -9.42 12.37 13.23
C VAL A 149 -9.66 10.90 13.56
N LEU A 150 -10.38 10.21 12.70
CA LEU A 150 -10.42 8.76 12.72
C LEU A 150 -9.23 8.23 11.89
N TYR A 151 -8.44 7.34 12.47
CA TYR A 151 -7.33 6.74 11.76
C TYR A 151 -7.32 5.21 11.85
N GLY A 152 -7.03 4.57 10.71
CA GLY A 152 -6.92 3.13 10.57
C GLY A 152 -5.56 2.75 9.98
N LEU A 153 -4.49 2.97 10.75
CA LEU A 153 -3.10 2.77 10.38
C LEU A 153 -2.40 1.85 11.39
N ALA A 154 -1.54 0.96 10.90
CA ALA A 154 -0.76 0.09 11.79
C ALA A 154 0.19 0.93 12.67
N PRO A 155 0.32 0.60 13.98
CA PRO A 155 1.17 1.34 14.89
C PRO A 155 2.66 1.11 14.60
N LEU A 156 3.55 1.86 15.26
CA LEU A 156 4.99 1.55 15.25
C LEU A 156 5.21 0.07 15.67
N PRO A 157 6.19 -0.60 15.06
CA PRO A 157 7.30 -0.09 14.24
C PRO A 157 7.00 0.09 12.73
N TYR A 158 5.76 0.01 12.30
CA TYR A 158 5.40 0.23 10.89
C TYR A 158 5.49 1.70 10.49
N ALA A 159 5.86 1.97 9.23
CA ALA A 159 5.98 3.34 8.70
C ALA A 159 4.69 4.16 8.87
N THR A 160 3.53 3.51 8.73
CA THR A 160 2.22 4.12 8.94
C THR A 160 2.00 4.63 10.36
N GLY A 161 2.68 4.04 11.36
CA GLY A 161 2.60 4.47 12.76
C GLY A 161 3.28 5.82 13.03
N LEU A 162 4.18 6.27 12.15
CA LEU A 162 4.76 7.62 12.22
C LEU A 162 3.76 8.71 11.85
N PHE A 163 2.84 8.41 10.95
CA PHE A 163 1.91 9.38 10.37
C PHE A 163 1.16 10.20 11.42
N PRO A 164 0.40 9.61 12.36
CA PRO A 164 -0.32 10.40 13.35
C PRO A 164 0.62 11.16 14.30
N MET A 165 1.81 10.63 14.58
CA MET A 165 2.80 11.30 15.43
C MET A 165 3.39 12.54 14.75
N LEU A 166 3.68 12.46 13.45
CA LEU A 166 4.20 13.59 12.68
C LEU A 166 3.15 14.69 12.55
N ILE A 167 1.88 14.35 12.33
CA ILE A 167 0.79 15.34 12.33
C ILE A 167 0.66 16.00 13.69
N ASP A 168 0.62 15.23 14.79
CA ASP A 168 0.47 15.77 16.16
C ASP A 168 1.61 16.72 16.53
N SER A 169 2.82 16.49 16.00
CA SER A 169 3.94 17.41 16.18
C SER A 169 3.73 18.78 15.53
N GLU A 170 2.85 18.90 14.54
CA GLU A 170 2.64 20.10 13.72
C GLU A 170 1.29 20.78 13.97
N ILE A 171 0.26 20.03 14.30
CA ILE A 171 -1.09 20.54 14.53
C ILE A 171 -1.79 19.68 15.57
N ASN A 172 -2.47 20.33 16.53
CA ASN A 172 -3.26 19.61 17.53
C ASN A 172 -4.53 19.04 16.88
N MET A 173 -4.69 17.72 16.97
CA MET A 173 -5.83 16.99 16.45
C MET A 173 -6.43 16.07 17.52
N ASN A 174 -7.74 15.82 17.44
CA ASN A 174 -8.44 14.87 18.30
C ASN A 174 -8.40 13.49 17.66
N PHE A 175 -7.29 12.75 17.83
CA PHE A 175 -7.16 11.39 17.30
C PHE A 175 -8.10 10.42 18.01
N MET A 176 -8.74 9.54 17.25
CA MET A 176 -9.65 8.51 17.76
C MET A 176 -9.20 7.10 17.33
N PRO A 177 -8.73 6.25 18.28
CA PRO A 177 -8.45 6.58 19.69
C PRO A 177 -7.26 7.54 19.81
N SER A 178 -7.11 8.20 20.96
CA SER A 178 -5.94 9.06 21.19
C SER A 178 -4.63 8.26 21.05
N LEU A 179 -3.53 8.93 20.64
CA LEU A 179 -2.23 8.27 20.48
C LEU A 179 -1.75 7.55 21.74
N LYS A 180 -2.17 8.03 22.91
CA LYS A 180 -1.87 7.41 24.21
C LYS A 180 -2.68 6.12 24.41
N GLU A 181 -3.97 6.13 24.10
CA GLU A 181 -4.86 4.98 24.22
C GLU A 181 -4.51 3.88 23.21
N ALA A 182 -4.05 4.27 22.02
CA ALA A 182 -3.64 3.36 20.97
C ALA A 182 -2.42 2.49 21.34
N LYS A 183 -1.59 2.97 22.28
CA LYS A 183 -0.41 2.21 22.73
C LYS A 183 -0.84 0.89 23.36
N GLY A 184 -0.37 -0.22 22.77
CA GLY A 184 -0.67 -1.59 23.25
C GLY A 184 -1.96 -2.18 22.72
N LEU A 185 -2.73 -1.47 21.89
CA LEU A 185 -3.85 -2.05 21.16
C LEU A 185 -3.37 -2.72 19.88
N SER A 186 -3.97 -3.87 19.55
CA SER A 186 -3.82 -4.42 18.20
C SER A 186 -4.49 -3.49 17.18
N PHE A 187 -4.11 -3.61 15.91
CA PHE A 187 -4.72 -2.83 14.83
C PHE A 187 -6.26 -2.97 14.79
N SER A 188 -6.78 -4.18 14.95
CA SER A 188 -8.22 -4.45 15.00
C SER A 188 -8.90 -3.78 16.21
N GLN A 189 -8.27 -3.80 17.38
CA GLN A 189 -8.78 -3.13 18.59
C GLN A 189 -8.77 -1.61 18.44
N GLN A 190 -7.69 -1.05 17.88
CA GLN A 190 -7.56 0.37 17.60
C GLN A 190 -8.66 0.85 16.65
N SER A 191 -8.86 0.15 15.53
CA SER A 191 -9.91 0.48 14.55
C SER A 191 -11.32 0.44 15.17
N LYS A 192 -11.61 -0.59 16.00
CA LYS A 192 -12.89 -0.73 16.68
C LYS A 192 -13.13 0.37 17.71
N GLU A 193 -12.13 0.68 18.56
CA GLU A 193 -12.27 1.72 19.59
C GLU A 193 -12.34 3.11 18.94
N GLY A 194 -11.54 3.38 17.91
CA GLY A 194 -11.59 4.62 17.15
C GLY A 194 -12.97 4.88 16.55
N PHE A 195 -13.56 3.88 15.87
CA PHE A 195 -14.90 4.02 15.29
C PHE A 195 -15.99 4.20 16.36
N LYS A 196 -15.87 3.55 17.51
CA LYS A 196 -16.78 3.73 18.65
C LYS A 196 -16.71 5.16 19.23
N GLN A 197 -15.51 5.75 19.31
CA GLN A 197 -15.35 7.16 19.72
C GLN A 197 -15.88 8.10 18.64
N ALA A 198 -15.55 7.86 17.37
CA ALA A 198 -16.01 8.62 16.22
C ALA A 198 -17.55 8.68 16.13
N SER A 199 -18.26 7.59 16.43
CA SER A 199 -19.73 7.56 16.44
C SER A 199 -20.34 8.47 17.50
N LYS A 200 -19.58 8.86 18.55
CA LYS A 200 -20.02 9.80 19.59
C LYS A 200 -19.70 11.25 19.28
N CYS A 201 -18.51 11.51 18.72
CA CYS A 201 -17.96 12.86 18.54
C CYS A 201 -18.13 13.40 17.11
N GLY A 202 -18.26 12.53 16.12
CA GLY A 202 -18.18 12.85 14.70
C GLY A 202 -16.77 12.63 14.14
N ILE A 203 -16.64 12.77 12.83
CA ILE A 203 -15.38 12.65 12.09
C ILE A 203 -15.27 13.87 11.18
N ASP A 204 -14.14 14.56 11.24
CA ASP A 204 -13.81 15.65 10.34
C ASP A 204 -12.76 15.20 9.30
N LEU A 205 -11.79 14.36 9.72
CA LEU A 205 -10.75 13.80 8.86
C LEU A 205 -10.63 12.28 9.05
N PHE A 206 -10.33 11.58 7.98
CA PHE A 206 -9.97 10.16 8.01
C PHE A 206 -8.58 9.95 7.39
N PHE A 207 -7.76 9.12 8.06
CA PHE A 207 -6.48 8.63 7.55
C PHE A 207 -6.40 7.13 7.76
N GLY A 208 -6.29 6.34 6.69
CA GLY A 208 -6.20 4.90 6.88
C GLY A 208 -6.18 4.07 5.62
N MET A 209 -6.18 2.77 5.83
CA MET A 209 -6.23 1.83 4.73
C MET A 209 -7.62 1.79 4.11
N SER A 210 -7.68 1.83 2.79
CA SER A 210 -8.92 1.80 2.00
C SER A 210 -9.74 0.54 2.24
N SER A 211 -9.10 -0.63 2.34
CA SER A 211 -9.75 -1.91 2.63
C SER A 211 -10.42 -1.94 4.00
N VAL A 212 -9.82 -1.29 5.00
CA VAL A 212 -10.38 -1.19 6.37
C VAL A 212 -11.63 -0.35 6.40
N ILE A 213 -11.56 0.87 5.87
CA ILE A 213 -12.72 1.77 5.88
C ILE A 213 -13.84 1.23 4.99
N TYR A 214 -13.51 0.54 3.91
CA TYR A 214 -14.47 -0.14 3.07
C TYR A 214 -15.21 -1.25 3.84
N SER A 215 -14.48 -2.11 4.56
CA SER A 215 -15.08 -3.17 5.40
C SER A 215 -15.97 -2.60 6.52
N ILE A 216 -15.55 -1.49 7.15
CA ILE A 216 -16.37 -0.77 8.13
C ILE A 216 -17.64 -0.25 7.47
N SER A 217 -17.56 0.34 6.28
CA SER A 217 -18.70 0.90 5.54
C SER A 217 -19.72 -0.17 5.17
N LYS A 218 -19.27 -1.34 4.70
CA LYS A 218 -20.14 -2.48 4.38
C LYS A 218 -20.84 -3.04 5.62
N ARG A 219 -20.14 -3.21 6.73
CA ARG A 219 -20.77 -3.65 8.00
C ARG A 219 -21.79 -2.63 8.49
N PHE A 220 -21.51 -1.35 8.33
CA PHE A 220 -22.43 -0.29 8.70
C PHE A 220 -23.73 -0.36 7.88
N GLU A 221 -23.62 -0.63 6.57
CA GLU A 221 -24.78 -0.80 5.67
C GLU A 221 -25.59 -2.07 6.00
N GLU A 222 -24.91 -3.20 6.25
CA GLU A 222 -25.57 -4.50 6.51
C GLU A 222 -26.24 -4.56 7.88
N GLN A 223 -25.64 -3.99 8.92
CA GLN A 223 -26.06 -4.15 10.31
C GLN A 223 -26.77 -2.90 10.86
N GLY A 224 -26.72 -1.80 10.14
CA GLY A 224 -27.27 -0.52 10.60
C GLY A 224 -26.46 0.11 11.74
N PHE A 225 -26.77 1.33 12.08
CA PHE A 225 -26.12 2.09 13.15
C PHE A 225 -26.24 1.40 14.54
N SER A 226 -27.29 0.61 14.75
CA SER A 226 -27.57 -0.03 16.05
C SER A 226 -26.66 -1.20 16.42
N SER A 227 -26.07 -1.90 15.45
CA SER A 227 -25.31 -3.13 15.68
C SER A 227 -23.78 -2.93 15.69
N SER A 228 -23.29 -1.83 15.15
CA SER A 228 -21.86 -1.46 15.24
C SER A 228 -21.42 -0.97 16.63
N GLY A 229 -22.18 -1.32 17.68
CA GLY A 229 -21.90 -0.96 19.09
C GLY A 229 -22.99 -0.12 19.74
N GLY A 230 -24.14 0.03 19.09
CA GLY A 230 -25.14 1.00 19.42
C GLY A 230 -26.57 0.51 19.64
N GLY A 231 -26.80 -0.25 20.69
CA GLY A 231 -28.15 -0.25 21.30
C GLY A 231 -28.43 1.09 21.99
N LEU A 232 -29.55 1.22 22.73
CA LEU A 232 -29.83 2.42 23.54
C LEU A 232 -28.66 2.90 24.41
N SER A 233 -27.69 2.00 24.73
CA SER A 233 -26.44 2.31 25.41
C SER A 233 -25.45 3.15 24.58
N SER A 234 -25.57 3.19 23.26
CA SER A 234 -24.67 3.97 22.39
C SER A 234 -25.03 5.46 22.34
N LEU A 235 -26.27 5.80 22.69
CA LEU A 235 -26.68 7.21 22.83
C LEU A 235 -26.02 7.88 24.05
N VAL A 236 -25.59 7.07 25.02
CA VAL A 236 -24.86 7.59 26.20
C VAL A 236 -23.47 8.09 25.79
N GLY A 237 -23.25 9.39 25.97
CA GLY A 237 -21.99 10.07 25.65
C GLY A 237 -21.89 10.63 24.23
N MET A 238 -22.97 10.56 23.41
CA MET A 238 -23.01 11.28 22.14
C MET A 238 -23.09 12.79 22.35
N THR A 239 -22.41 13.55 21.49
CA THR A 239 -22.57 14.99 21.43
C THR A 239 -23.98 15.36 20.94
N PRO A 240 -24.54 16.52 21.35
CA PRO A 240 -25.85 16.97 20.86
C PRO A 240 -25.94 17.03 19.34
N LYS A 241 -24.84 17.43 18.66
CA LYS A 241 -24.72 17.45 17.21
C LYS A 241 -24.91 16.06 16.59
N MET A 242 -24.25 15.03 17.16
CA MET A 242 -24.38 13.65 16.68
C MET A 242 -25.74 13.05 16.97
N MET A 243 -26.37 13.39 18.12
CA MET A 243 -27.74 12.96 18.41
C MET A 243 -28.74 13.48 17.37
N LEU A 244 -28.64 14.77 17.00
CA LEU A 244 -29.49 15.37 15.99
C LEU A 244 -29.29 14.73 14.61
N LYS A 245 -28.03 14.48 14.22
CA LYS A 245 -27.73 13.79 12.96
C LYS A 245 -28.25 12.36 12.94
N ALA A 246 -28.08 11.60 14.01
CA ALA A 246 -28.57 10.23 14.12
C ALA A 246 -30.12 10.19 14.04
N ALA A 247 -30.80 11.11 14.72
CA ALA A 247 -32.26 11.22 14.65
C ALA A 247 -32.74 11.60 13.24
N SER A 248 -32.08 12.55 12.59
CA SER A 248 -32.37 12.95 11.20
C SER A 248 -32.16 11.80 10.23
N ALA A 249 -30.99 11.11 10.30
CA ALA A 249 -30.68 9.96 9.47
C ALA A 249 -31.70 8.82 9.66
N ALA A 250 -32.11 8.53 10.90
CA ALA A 250 -33.12 7.51 11.18
C ALA A 250 -34.49 7.89 10.60
N TYR A 251 -34.87 9.16 10.69
CA TYR A 251 -36.11 9.64 10.09
C TYR A 251 -36.11 9.51 8.57
N VAL A 252 -35.04 9.97 7.90
CA VAL A 252 -34.89 9.89 6.44
C VAL A 252 -34.88 8.44 5.98
N SER A 253 -34.08 7.59 6.63
CA SER A 253 -34.00 6.16 6.36
C SER A 253 -35.36 5.47 6.41
N LYS A 254 -36.14 5.78 7.46
CA LYS A 254 -37.52 5.22 7.63
C LYS A 254 -38.49 5.72 6.56
N ARG A 255 -38.40 7.00 6.20
CA ARG A 255 -39.24 7.63 5.18
C ARG A 255 -38.97 7.06 3.79
N ASP A 256 -37.68 6.98 3.42
CA ASP A 256 -37.24 6.64 2.07
C ASP A 256 -36.96 5.14 1.91
N LYS A 257 -37.07 4.35 2.99
CA LYS A 257 -36.80 2.90 3.05
C LYS A 257 -35.38 2.56 2.57
N THR A 258 -34.42 3.40 2.94
CA THR A 258 -32.99 3.24 2.60
C THR A 258 -32.17 2.94 3.84
N ASN A 259 -31.05 2.25 3.71
CA ASN A 259 -30.12 2.05 4.81
C ASN A 259 -29.37 3.35 5.12
N ILE A 260 -29.08 3.59 6.40
CA ILE A 260 -28.26 4.72 6.83
C ILE A 260 -26.83 4.46 6.36
N LYS A 261 -26.24 5.42 5.65
CA LYS A 261 -24.83 5.42 5.24
C LYS A 261 -23.99 6.32 6.14
N PRO A 262 -22.67 6.10 6.22
CA PRO A 262 -21.77 6.98 6.98
C PRO A 262 -21.95 8.47 6.67
N LYS A 263 -22.17 8.87 5.42
CA LYS A 263 -22.41 10.27 5.00
C LYS A 263 -23.63 10.92 5.64
N ASP A 264 -24.61 10.14 6.09
CA ASP A 264 -25.81 10.65 6.75
C ASP A 264 -25.52 11.09 8.19
N LEU A 265 -24.43 10.60 8.77
CA LEU A 265 -23.99 10.87 10.14
C LEU A 265 -22.73 11.76 10.19
N PHE A 266 -21.80 11.56 9.28
CA PHE A 266 -20.49 12.20 9.30
C PHE A 266 -20.34 13.17 8.12
N ASN A 267 -19.65 14.29 8.36
CA ASN A 267 -19.23 15.20 7.30
C ASN A 267 -17.72 15.21 7.30
N ILE A 268 -17.10 14.43 6.44
CA ILE A 268 -15.66 14.36 6.33
C ILE A 268 -15.15 15.48 5.41
N ASP A 269 -14.27 16.36 5.93
CA ASP A 269 -13.61 17.38 5.15
C ASP A 269 -12.35 16.86 4.42
N GLY A 270 -11.62 15.90 5.02
CA GLY A 270 -10.47 15.22 4.42
C GLY A 270 -10.58 13.70 4.54
N PHE A 271 -10.36 12.99 3.43
CA PHE A 271 -10.51 11.55 3.34
C PHE A 271 -9.27 10.92 2.69
N VAL A 272 -8.21 10.70 3.48
CA VAL A 272 -6.96 10.14 3.00
C VAL A 272 -6.98 8.62 3.09
N CYS A 273 -6.75 7.98 1.97
CA CYS A 273 -6.65 6.53 1.85
C CYS A 273 -5.25 6.11 1.37
N VAL A 274 -4.75 5.05 1.97
CA VAL A 274 -3.54 4.35 1.56
C VAL A 274 -3.87 2.88 1.32
N GLY A 275 -3.08 2.20 0.50
CA GLY A 275 -3.21 0.77 0.25
C GLY A 275 -3.25 0.42 -1.23
N THR A 276 -2.97 -0.85 -1.51
CA THR A 276 -2.80 -1.39 -2.86
C THR A 276 -4.10 -1.49 -3.67
N ASP A 277 -5.24 -1.58 -2.98
CA ASP A 277 -6.55 -1.79 -3.61
C ASP A 277 -7.43 -0.53 -3.60
N THR A 278 -6.88 0.66 -3.31
CA THR A 278 -7.66 1.90 -3.15
C THR A 278 -8.53 2.21 -4.36
N ILE A 279 -7.99 2.06 -5.55
CA ILE A 279 -8.70 2.34 -6.80
C ILE A 279 -10.00 1.53 -6.94
N LEU A 280 -10.04 0.30 -6.45
CA LEU A 280 -11.21 -0.58 -6.52
C LEU A 280 -12.36 -0.09 -5.64
N TYR A 281 -12.04 0.52 -4.50
CA TYR A 281 -13.03 0.96 -3.51
C TYR A 281 -13.44 2.43 -3.67
N LYS A 282 -12.70 3.20 -4.43
CA LYS A 282 -12.79 4.67 -4.48
C LYS A 282 -14.20 5.18 -4.76
N LYS A 283 -14.89 4.59 -5.75
CA LYS A 283 -16.26 4.95 -6.11
C LYS A 283 -17.28 4.59 -5.03
N GLU A 284 -17.19 3.39 -4.46
CA GLU A 284 -18.10 2.97 -3.41
C GLU A 284 -17.89 3.75 -2.11
N LEU A 285 -16.63 4.01 -1.76
CA LEU A 285 -16.28 4.85 -0.61
C LEU A 285 -16.80 6.28 -0.76
N GLU A 286 -16.74 6.86 -1.96
CA GLU A 286 -17.36 8.16 -2.25
C GLU A 286 -18.89 8.12 -2.02
N ASP A 287 -19.55 7.05 -2.44
CA ASP A 287 -20.99 6.88 -2.21
C ASP A 287 -21.33 6.68 -0.72
N PHE A 288 -20.51 5.96 0.04
CA PHE A 288 -20.70 5.77 1.48
C PHE A 288 -20.45 7.03 2.29
N TRP A 289 -19.41 7.80 1.97
CA TRP A 289 -18.91 8.89 2.80
C TRP A 289 -19.26 10.29 2.26
N GLY A 290 -19.77 10.38 1.02
CA GLY A 290 -20.11 11.64 0.37
C GLY A 290 -18.89 12.49 -0.02
N ARG A 291 -17.69 11.91 0.07
CA ARG A 291 -16.42 12.51 -0.35
C ARG A 291 -15.53 11.46 -1.01
N ARG A 292 -14.96 11.83 -2.15
CA ARG A 292 -14.03 10.96 -2.87
C ARG A 292 -12.75 10.76 -2.05
N PRO A 293 -12.28 9.54 -1.85
CA PRO A 293 -10.99 9.27 -1.22
C PRO A 293 -9.85 9.97 -1.97
N HIS A 294 -8.94 10.53 -1.19
CA HIS A 294 -7.67 11.10 -1.64
C HIS A 294 -6.57 10.08 -1.40
N GLU A 295 -5.93 9.65 -2.46
CA GLU A 295 -4.93 8.59 -2.40
C GLU A 295 -3.54 9.16 -2.12
N VAL A 296 -2.83 8.48 -1.21
CA VAL A 296 -1.43 8.73 -0.87
C VAL A 296 -0.67 7.43 -0.99
N THR A 297 0.50 7.46 -1.59
CA THR A 297 1.34 6.30 -1.77
C THR A 297 2.68 6.43 -1.07
N GLY A 298 3.19 5.30 -0.63
CA GLY A 298 4.46 5.21 0.08
C GLY A 298 4.73 3.80 0.57
N GLY A 299 5.79 3.63 1.33
CA GLY A 299 6.19 2.34 1.87
C GLY A 299 7.17 2.48 3.02
N THR A 300 7.62 1.35 3.54
CA THR A 300 8.58 1.35 4.64
C THR A 300 9.95 1.86 4.20
N GLU A 301 10.37 1.55 2.97
CA GLU A 301 11.66 1.99 2.45
C GLU A 301 11.64 3.44 1.96
N PRO A 302 10.60 3.88 1.16
CA PRO A 302 10.63 5.17 0.47
C PRO A 302 9.96 6.32 1.23
N THR A 303 9.33 6.09 2.37
CA THR A 303 8.46 7.08 3.05
C THR A 303 7.12 7.33 2.31
N CYS A 304 6.59 8.55 2.38
CA CYS A 304 5.48 9.04 1.58
C CYS A 304 6.03 9.62 0.28
N VAL A 305 5.85 8.91 -0.82
CA VAL A 305 6.45 9.28 -2.11
C VAL A 305 5.53 10.04 -3.03
N GLY A 306 4.20 9.91 -2.87
CA GLY A 306 3.26 10.55 -3.77
C GLY A 306 1.89 10.78 -3.17
N THR A 307 1.17 11.72 -3.75
CA THR A 307 -0.17 12.14 -3.33
C THR A 307 -0.99 12.52 -4.54
N GLU A 308 -2.30 12.33 -4.48
CA GLU A 308 -3.20 12.93 -5.46
C GLU A 308 -3.24 14.45 -5.33
N THR A 309 -3.83 15.10 -6.33
CA THR A 309 -4.14 16.52 -6.30
C THR A 309 -5.53 16.78 -5.72
N TRP A 310 -5.97 18.02 -5.72
CA TRP A 310 -7.35 18.42 -5.34
C TRP A 310 -8.43 17.75 -6.20
N SER A 311 -8.13 17.37 -7.46
CA SER A 311 -9.07 16.68 -8.34
C SER A 311 -9.23 15.19 -8.01
N LYS A 312 -8.32 14.60 -7.22
CA LYS A 312 -8.31 13.18 -6.83
C LYS A 312 -8.34 12.23 -8.03
N ASP A 313 -7.56 12.59 -9.05
CA ASP A 313 -7.46 11.89 -10.33
C ASP A 313 -5.99 11.75 -10.76
N GLY A 314 -5.28 10.85 -10.12
CA GLY A 314 -3.87 10.55 -10.34
C GLY A 314 -2.92 11.23 -9.35
N MET A 315 -1.90 10.48 -8.96
CA MET A 315 -0.88 10.87 -7.99
C MET A 315 0.29 11.55 -8.68
N VAL A 316 0.86 12.53 -8.01
CA VAL A 316 2.14 13.17 -8.33
C VAL A 316 3.16 12.72 -7.30
N PHE A 317 4.39 12.43 -7.72
CA PHE A 317 5.46 12.07 -6.80
C PHE A 317 6.19 13.31 -6.28
N PHE A 318 6.50 13.31 -4.97
CA PHE A 318 7.23 14.39 -4.33
C PHE A 318 8.69 14.42 -4.80
N PRO A 319 9.20 15.56 -5.29
CA PRO A 319 10.53 15.60 -5.90
C PRO A 319 11.70 15.46 -4.92
N ASP A 320 11.44 15.57 -3.62
CA ASP A 320 12.44 15.60 -2.55
C ASP A 320 12.46 14.37 -1.63
N ALA A 321 11.50 13.46 -1.80
CA ALA A 321 11.45 12.22 -1.02
C ALA A 321 12.43 11.16 -1.53
N CYS A 322 12.40 10.88 -2.82
CA CYS A 322 13.26 9.92 -3.51
C CYS A 322 13.68 10.46 -4.86
N PHE A 323 14.77 9.95 -5.39
CA PHE A 323 15.05 9.99 -6.82
C PHE A 323 14.37 8.79 -7.46
N TYR A 324 13.63 9.00 -8.54
CA TYR A 324 12.76 8.00 -9.15
C TYR A 324 13.30 7.53 -10.49
N GLU A 325 13.32 6.20 -10.67
CA GLU A 325 13.52 5.54 -11.94
C GLU A 325 12.33 4.60 -12.21
N PHE A 326 12.06 4.32 -13.46
CA PHE A 326 10.90 3.58 -13.92
C PHE A 326 11.34 2.47 -14.88
N ILE A 327 11.11 1.20 -14.52
CA ILE A 327 11.36 0.04 -15.38
C ILE A 327 10.07 -0.24 -16.15
N PRO A 328 10.06 -0.15 -17.51
CA PRO A 328 8.90 -0.51 -18.30
C PRO A 328 8.45 -1.95 -18.03
N GLU A 329 7.14 -2.22 -18.11
CA GLU A 329 6.57 -3.55 -17.87
C GLU A 329 7.28 -4.65 -18.68
N SER A 330 7.58 -4.40 -19.95
CA SER A 330 8.29 -5.37 -20.81
C SER A 330 9.69 -5.71 -20.31
N GLU A 331 10.42 -4.71 -19.82
CA GLU A 331 11.77 -4.87 -19.24
C GLU A 331 11.70 -5.60 -17.89
N MET A 332 10.68 -5.28 -17.08
CA MET A 332 10.40 -5.96 -15.82
C MET A 332 10.15 -7.45 -16.06
N TYR A 333 9.25 -7.81 -16.99
CA TYR A 333 8.99 -9.21 -17.32
C TYR A 333 10.25 -9.93 -17.83
N ARG A 334 11.05 -9.28 -18.67
CA ARG A 334 12.30 -9.85 -19.15
C ARG A 334 13.28 -10.13 -18.01
N SER A 335 13.38 -9.23 -17.04
CA SER A 335 14.23 -9.42 -15.85
C SER A 335 13.71 -10.48 -14.86
N LEU A 336 12.44 -10.85 -14.95
CA LEU A 336 11.88 -11.98 -14.20
C LEU A 336 12.12 -13.32 -14.89
N ASP A 337 12.16 -13.34 -16.23
CA ASP A 337 12.42 -14.53 -17.02
C ASP A 337 13.92 -14.85 -17.14
N ASP A 338 14.78 -13.83 -17.05
CA ASP A 338 16.26 -13.93 -17.11
C ASP A 338 16.89 -13.16 -15.94
N PRO A 339 17.32 -13.86 -14.88
CA PRO A 339 17.91 -13.22 -13.69
C PRO A 339 19.20 -12.43 -13.95
N ASP A 340 19.92 -12.73 -15.04
CA ASP A 340 21.14 -12.01 -15.44
C ASP A 340 20.85 -10.76 -16.28
N TYR A 341 19.60 -10.59 -16.71
CA TYR A 341 19.19 -9.42 -17.47
C TYR A 341 19.05 -8.17 -16.59
N VAL A 342 19.73 -7.11 -16.98
CA VAL A 342 19.62 -5.79 -16.33
C VAL A 342 18.60 -4.95 -17.11
N PRO A 343 17.43 -4.67 -16.55
CA PRO A 343 16.40 -3.90 -17.23
C PRO A 343 16.79 -2.43 -17.40
N LEU A 344 16.34 -1.82 -18.48
CA LEU A 344 16.46 -0.39 -18.71
C LEU A 344 15.56 0.37 -17.74
N THR A 345 16.03 1.54 -17.29
CA THR A 345 15.24 2.47 -16.46
C THR A 345 15.04 3.79 -17.20
N TYR A 346 13.90 4.41 -17.00
CA TYR A 346 13.54 5.74 -17.47
C TYR A 346 13.42 6.70 -16.29
N LEU A 347 13.64 7.98 -16.54
CA LEU A 347 13.46 9.04 -15.56
C LEU A 347 12.05 9.65 -15.67
N MET A 348 11.73 10.58 -14.78
CA MET A 348 10.39 11.18 -14.71
C MET A 348 9.98 11.93 -16.00
N ASP A 349 10.93 12.53 -16.70
CA ASP A 349 10.75 13.23 -17.97
C ASP A 349 10.73 12.29 -19.20
N GLU A 350 11.04 11.01 -19.01
CA GLU A 350 11.08 10.01 -20.08
C GLU A 350 9.86 9.07 -20.06
N VAL A 351 9.01 9.12 -19.02
CA VAL A 351 7.82 8.25 -18.93
C VAL A 351 6.78 8.61 -19.99
N VAL A 352 6.04 7.60 -20.44
CA VAL A 352 5.04 7.73 -21.50
C VAL A 352 3.65 7.43 -20.94
N ALA A 353 2.67 8.25 -21.32
CA ALA A 353 1.28 8.07 -20.90
C ALA A 353 0.71 6.70 -21.29
N ASN A 354 -0.12 6.14 -20.42
CA ASN A 354 -0.76 4.83 -20.52
C ASN A 354 0.19 3.62 -20.45
N GLN A 355 1.46 3.80 -20.11
CA GLN A 355 2.40 2.71 -19.89
C GLN A 355 2.51 2.33 -18.41
N LEU A 356 2.83 1.05 -18.18
CA LEU A 356 3.07 0.44 -16.87
C LEU A 356 4.56 0.41 -16.57
N TYR A 357 4.91 0.73 -15.33
CA TYR A 357 6.29 0.78 -14.85
C TYR A 357 6.40 0.18 -13.45
N GLU A 358 7.46 -0.59 -13.23
CA GLU A 358 7.94 -0.87 -11.87
C GLU A 358 8.74 0.33 -11.38
N ILE A 359 8.43 0.83 -10.19
CA ILE A 359 9.18 1.94 -9.59
C ILE A 359 10.48 1.47 -8.95
N VAL A 360 11.55 2.22 -9.21
CA VAL A 360 12.86 2.10 -8.56
C VAL A 360 13.14 3.41 -7.84
N ILE A 361 13.66 3.33 -6.63
CA ILE A 361 13.92 4.51 -5.81
C ILE A 361 15.36 4.58 -5.33
N THR A 362 15.89 5.80 -5.25
CA THR A 362 17.01 6.12 -4.38
C THR A 362 16.51 7.05 -3.30
N VAL A 363 16.52 6.59 -2.05
CA VAL A 363 16.01 7.37 -0.92
C VAL A 363 17.00 8.49 -0.59
N LEU A 364 16.50 9.70 -0.61
CA LEU A 364 17.30 10.93 -0.42
C LEU A 364 17.52 11.24 1.08
N LYS A 365 18.23 12.33 1.37
CA LYS A 365 18.43 12.86 2.74
C LYS A 365 19.10 11.87 3.70
N GLY A 366 20.09 11.16 3.21
CA GLY A 366 20.84 10.16 4.00
C GLY A 366 20.13 8.82 4.15
N GLY A 367 19.15 8.54 3.30
CA GLY A 367 18.50 7.23 3.24
C GLY A 367 19.45 6.12 2.80
N ALA A 368 19.13 4.88 3.17
CA ALA A 368 20.00 3.73 2.94
C ALA A 368 19.84 3.10 1.54
N PHE A 369 18.66 3.22 0.93
CA PHE A 369 18.32 2.48 -0.29
C PHE A 369 18.70 3.26 -1.55
N VAL A 370 19.42 2.60 -2.46
CA VAL A 370 19.96 3.16 -3.70
C VAL A 370 19.53 2.27 -4.85
N ARG A 371 18.94 2.86 -5.91
CA ARG A 371 18.42 2.14 -7.07
C ARG A 371 17.61 0.89 -6.69
N TYR A 372 16.83 1.04 -5.63
CA TYR A 372 16.12 -0.06 -4.97
C TYR A 372 14.81 -0.38 -5.70
N ARG A 373 14.67 -1.62 -6.14
CA ARG A 373 13.44 -2.15 -6.72
C ARG A 373 12.41 -2.40 -5.62
N VAL A 374 11.43 -1.52 -5.52
CA VAL A 374 10.36 -1.63 -4.50
C VAL A 374 9.43 -2.79 -4.80
N GLY A 375 9.25 -3.09 -6.08
CA GLY A 375 8.33 -4.11 -6.57
C GLY A 375 6.89 -3.61 -6.67
N ASP A 376 6.67 -2.31 -6.74
CA ASP A 376 5.36 -1.68 -6.96
C ASP A 376 5.23 -1.24 -8.42
N MET A 377 4.05 -1.52 -9.02
CA MET A 377 3.72 -1.18 -10.40
C MET A 377 2.80 0.04 -10.44
N TYR A 378 3.19 1.02 -11.23
CA TYR A 378 2.41 2.22 -11.49
C TYR A 378 2.11 2.37 -12.98
N ARG A 379 0.93 2.88 -13.28
CA ARG A 379 0.61 3.35 -14.64
C ARG A 379 0.81 4.85 -14.70
N CYS A 380 1.61 5.34 -15.63
CA CYS A 380 1.61 6.75 -15.98
C CYS A 380 0.31 7.05 -16.75
N ILE A 381 -0.65 7.71 -16.11
CA ILE A 381 -1.95 8.00 -16.73
C ILE A 381 -1.87 9.18 -17.69
N ARG A 382 -0.99 10.13 -17.41
CA ARG A 382 -0.71 11.31 -18.26
C ARG A 382 0.62 11.94 -17.88
N THR A 383 1.27 12.59 -18.82
CA THR A 383 2.52 13.33 -18.59
C THR A 383 2.29 14.79 -18.23
N LYS A 384 1.12 15.34 -18.57
CA LYS A 384 0.66 16.70 -18.24
C LYS A 384 -0.85 16.70 -17.99
N ASN A 385 -1.32 17.59 -17.13
CA ASN A 385 -2.74 17.76 -16.87
C ASN A 385 -3.17 19.23 -17.02
N PRO A 386 -3.63 19.64 -18.21
CA PRO A 386 -4.06 21.02 -18.45
C PRO A 386 -5.27 21.46 -17.61
N TYR A 387 -6.09 20.52 -17.12
CA TYR A 387 -7.26 20.86 -16.30
C TYR A 387 -6.88 21.28 -14.88
N ASP A 388 -5.82 20.67 -14.34
CA ASP A 388 -5.28 21.00 -13.03
C ASP A 388 -4.06 21.93 -13.10
N ASP A 389 -3.69 22.38 -14.32
CA ASP A 389 -2.49 23.20 -14.56
C ASP A 389 -1.22 22.53 -14.02
N LEU A 390 -0.99 21.26 -14.39
CA LEU A 390 0.18 20.48 -13.99
C LEU A 390 1.03 20.13 -15.21
N ASP A 391 2.34 20.37 -15.08
CA ASP A 391 3.35 20.05 -16.10
C ASP A 391 4.25 18.88 -15.73
N ILE A 392 3.81 18.04 -14.80
CA ILE A 392 4.51 16.85 -14.31
C ILE A 392 3.62 15.61 -14.42
N PRO A 393 4.22 14.41 -14.62
CA PRO A 393 3.47 13.18 -14.80
C PRO A 393 2.59 12.81 -13.61
N GLN A 394 1.42 12.23 -13.92
CA GLN A 394 0.51 11.66 -12.94
C GLN A 394 0.41 10.15 -13.09
N PHE A 395 0.33 9.47 -11.95
CA PHE A 395 0.34 8.02 -11.86
C PHE A 395 -0.86 7.47 -11.10
N GLU A 396 -1.22 6.23 -11.39
CA GLU A 396 -2.07 5.39 -10.54
C GLU A 396 -1.30 4.14 -10.11
N TYR A 397 -1.50 3.72 -8.88
CA TYR A 397 -0.99 2.43 -8.40
C TYR A 397 -1.81 1.30 -9.04
N VAL A 398 -1.14 0.26 -9.51
CA VAL A 398 -1.81 -0.86 -10.20
C VAL A 398 -1.78 -2.12 -9.34
N ASP A 399 -0.61 -2.63 -9.00
CA ASP A 399 -0.39 -3.81 -8.15
C ASP A 399 1.11 -3.93 -7.82
N ARG A 400 1.49 -5.06 -7.24
CA ARG A 400 2.87 -5.50 -7.13
C ARG A 400 3.36 -6.17 -8.42
N ILE A 401 4.69 -6.27 -8.57
CA ILE A 401 5.29 -7.12 -9.61
C ILE A 401 4.76 -8.55 -9.47
N PRO A 402 4.67 -9.32 -10.57
CA PRO A 402 4.07 -10.66 -10.55
C PRO A 402 4.70 -11.70 -9.63
N SER A 403 5.88 -11.44 -9.07
CA SER A 403 6.53 -12.33 -8.11
C SER A 403 5.95 -12.30 -6.68
N VAL A 404 4.96 -11.46 -6.42
CA VAL A 404 4.33 -11.28 -5.11
C VAL A 404 2.81 -11.23 -5.25
N ILE A 405 2.09 -11.94 -4.39
CA ILE A 405 0.65 -11.80 -4.20
C ILE A 405 0.43 -10.93 -2.98
N ASP A 406 -0.17 -9.77 -3.16
CA ASP A 406 -0.52 -8.85 -2.07
C ASP A 406 -2.02 -8.93 -1.78
N ILE A 407 -2.38 -9.27 -0.55
CA ILE A 407 -3.77 -9.37 -0.11
C ILE A 407 -4.12 -8.15 0.74
N ALA A 408 -4.85 -7.23 0.14
CA ALA A 408 -5.39 -6.02 0.78
C ALA A 408 -4.34 -5.11 1.44
N GLY A 409 -3.07 -5.18 1.03
CA GLY A 409 -1.97 -4.43 1.63
C GLY A 409 -1.47 -4.98 2.97
N PHE A 410 -2.03 -6.11 3.45
CA PHE A 410 -1.67 -6.71 4.73
C PHE A 410 -0.72 -7.90 4.58
N THR A 411 -1.12 -8.89 3.80
CA THR A 411 -0.37 -10.14 3.65
C THR A 411 0.23 -10.24 2.27
N ARG A 412 1.52 -10.52 2.22
CA ARG A 412 2.29 -10.68 0.98
C ARG A 412 2.82 -12.08 0.88
N ILE A 413 2.47 -12.76 -0.20
CA ILE A 413 2.75 -14.16 -0.44
C ILE A 413 3.73 -14.29 -1.58
N THR A 414 4.82 -15.02 -1.37
CA THR A 414 5.87 -15.27 -2.37
C THR A 414 5.93 -16.75 -2.71
N GLU A 415 6.55 -17.09 -3.83
CA GLU A 415 6.82 -18.47 -4.22
C GLU A 415 7.57 -19.24 -3.12
N ASN A 416 8.55 -18.60 -2.47
CA ASN A 416 9.30 -19.22 -1.39
C ASN A 416 8.43 -19.56 -0.17
N SER A 417 7.47 -18.70 0.20
CA SER A 417 6.54 -19.00 1.30
C SER A 417 5.62 -20.17 0.97
N ILE A 418 5.15 -20.29 -0.28
CA ILE A 418 4.35 -21.43 -0.71
C ILE A 418 5.18 -22.71 -0.76
N ASN A 419 6.39 -22.66 -1.30
CA ASN A 419 7.29 -23.81 -1.34
C ASN A 419 7.59 -24.38 0.05
N LYS A 420 7.84 -23.53 1.05
CA LYS A 420 8.00 -23.95 2.44
C LYS A 420 6.74 -24.62 2.99
N VAL A 421 5.56 -24.11 2.67
CA VAL A 421 4.29 -24.73 3.09
C VAL A 421 4.11 -26.10 2.45
N ILE A 422 4.40 -26.25 1.17
CA ILE A 422 4.34 -27.55 0.47
C ILE A 422 5.30 -28.53 1.13
N GLU A 423 6.55 -28.13 1.40
CA GLU A 423 7.54 -28.94 2.10
C GLU A 423 7.05 -29.40 3.49
N TYR A 424 6.48 -28.49 4.29
CA TYR A 424 5.93 -28.82 5.62
C TYR A 424 4.69 -29.72 5.55
N SER A 425 3.88 -29.61 4.51
CA SER A 425 2.69 -30.44 4.33
C SER A 425 3.03 -31.91 4.05
N LYS A 426 4.24 -32.17 3.54
CA LYS A 426 4.71 -33.48 3.07
C LYS A 426 3.79 -34.11 2.00
N LEU A 427 3.02 -33.28 1.33
CA LEU A 427 2.22 -33.69 0.18
C LEU A 427 3.09 -33.68 -1.07
N ASP A 428 2.89 -34.68 -1.94
CA ASP A 428 3.61 -34.82 -3.18
C ASP A 428 2.91 -33.99 -4.26
N VAL A 429 3.31 -32.70 -4.35
CA VAL A 429 2.76 -31.71 -5.29
C VAL A 429 3.60 -31.71 -6.55
N GLU A 430 3.00 -32.08 -7.67
CA GLU A 430 3.64 -32.03 -9.00
C GLU A 430 3.76 -30.61 -9.53
N PHE A 431 2.69 -29.86 -9.40
CA PHE A 431 2.61 -28.49 -9.91
C PHE A 431 1.70 -27.64 -9.04
N TYR A 432 2.02 -26.36 -8.93
CA TYR A 432 1.09 -25.36 -8.45
C TYR A 432 1.24 -24.04 -9.19
N THR A 433 0.16 -23.27 -9.16
CA THR A 433 0.17 -21.85 -9.47
C THR A 433 -0.78 -21.11 -8.52
N ALA A 434 -0.36 -19.95 -8.04
CA ALA A 434 -1.14 -19.13 -7.12
C ALA A 434 -1.25 -17.69 -7.64
N TYR A 435 -2.39 -17.07 -7.46
CA TYR A 435 -2.66 -15.71 -7.94
C TYR A 435 -3.68 -15.00 -7.07
N LYS A 436 -3.70 -13.67 -7.19
CA LYS A 436 -4.69 -12.81 -6.54
C LYS A 436 -6.00 -12.86 -7.30
N GLU A 437 -7.08 -13.05 -6.57
CA GLU A 437 -8.45 -13.01 -7.10
C GLU A 437 -9.34 -12.14 -6.20
N TYR A 438 -10.50 -11.73 -6.71
CA TYR A 438 -11.46 -10.91 -5.98
C TYR A 438 -12.83 -11.60 -5.96
N ASP A 439 -13.52 -11.51 -4.82
CA ASP A 439 -14.91 -11.96 -4.72
C ASP A 439 -15.90 -10.89 -5.27
N ASP A 440 -17.19 -11.22 -5.26
CA ASP A 440 -18.27 -10.33 -5.74
C ASP A 440 -18.36 -8.99 -4.98
N LYS A 441 -17.68 -8.87 -3.84
CA LYS A 441 -17.58 -7.66 -3.03
C LYS A 441 -16.22 -6.97 -3.16
N ASN A 442 -15.45 -7.27 -4.19
CA ASN A 442 -14.09 -6.78 -4.45
C ASN A 442 -13.09 -7.03 -3.29
N ARG A 443 -13.29 -8.09 -2.50
CA ARG A 443 -12.34 -8.47 -1.46
C ARG A 443 -11.31 -9.42 -2.02
N SER A 444 -10.03 -9.08 -1.87
CA SER A 444 -8.93 -9.86 -2.41
C SER A 444 -8.66 -11.13 -1.58
N PHE A 445 -8.33 -12.21 -2.26
CA PHE A 445 -7.87 -13.47 -1.68
C PHE A 445 -6.85 -14.14 -2.61
N MET A 446 -6.01 -15.02 -2.03
CA MET A 446 -5.14 -15.88 -2.82
C MET A 446 -5.91 -17.10 -3.29
N HIS A 447 -5.88 -17.38 -4.58
CA HIS A 447 -6.34 -18.62 -5.17
C HIS A 447 -5.14 -19.44 -5.61
N MET A 448 -5.00 -20.67 -5.10
CA MET A 448 -3.94 -21.60 -5.44
C MET A 448 -4.52 -22.82 -6.14
N CYS A 449 -4.07 -23.07 -7.37
CA CYS A 449 -4.37 -24.26 -8.14
C CYS A 449 -3.22 -25.26 -7.97
N VAL A 450 -3.52 -26.51 -7.62
CA VAL A 450 -2.52 -27.55 -7.29
C VAL A 450 -2.82 -28.82 -8.06
N GLU A 451 -1.80 -29.41 -8.67
CA GLU A 451 -1.82 -30.76 -9.22
C GLU A 451 -0.94 -31.70 -8.37
N MET A 452 -1.46 -32.85 -8.03
CA MET A 452 -0.76 -33.85 -7.20
C MET A 452 -0.06 -34.88 -8.09
N SER A 453 1.09 -35.40 -7.64
CA SER A 453 1.88 -36.39 -8.40
C SER A 453 1.19 -37.77 -8.48
N ASP A 454 0.30 -38.10 -7.56
CA ASP A 454 -0.37 -39.39 -7.49
C ASP A 454 -1.90 -39.28 -7.66
N GLU A 455 -2.45 -40.00 -8.62
CA GLU A 455 -3.91 -40.19 -8.77
C GLU A 455 -4.58 -40.85 -7.54
N ALA A 456 -3.80 -41.49 -6.67
CA ALA A 456 -4.29 -42.15 -5.45
C ALA A 456 -4.77 -41.20 -4.36
N VAL A 457 -4.65 -39.91 -4.52
CA VAL A 457 -5.27 -38.92 -3.63
C VAL A 457 -6.77 -38.88 -3.87
N HIS A 458 -7.47 -39.90 -3.43
CA HIS A 458 -8.88 -40.18 -3.69
C HIS A 458 -9.87 -39.12 -3.17
N ASN A 459 -9.41 -38.08 -2.46
CA ASN A 459 -10.26 -37.05 -1.94
C ASN A 459 -9.64 -35.66 -2.12
N SER A 460 -9.79 -35.11 -3.31
CA SER A 460 -9.29 -33.77 -3.69
C SER A 460 -9.72 -32.66 -2.69
N MET A 461 -10.91 -32.78 -2.11
CA MET A 461 -11.42 -31.84 -1.12
C MET A 461 -10.62 -31.90 0.19
N ILE A 462 -10.27 -33.09 0.69
CA ILE A 462 -9.45 -33.26 1.89
C ILE A 462 -8.03 -32.74 1.64
N THR A 463 -7.45 -33.06 0.51
CA THR A 463 -6.10 -32.59 0.13
C THR A 463 -6.05 -31.08 0.02
N GLY A 464 -7.01 -30.45 -0.63
CA GLY A 464 -7.13 -29.01 -0.71
C GLY A 464 -7.26 -28.35 0.67
N GLN A 465 -8.05 -28.96 1.58
CA GLN A 465 -8.20 -28.48 2.95
C GLN A 465 -6.90 -28.60 3.75
N ILE A 466 -6.14 -29.70 3.60
CA ILE A 466 -4.84 -29.87 4.25
C ILE A 466 -3.86 -28.77 3.81
N ILE A 467 -3.74 -28.49 2.50
CA ILE A 467 -2.88 -27.43 1.97
C ILE A 467 -3.32 -26.07 2.55
N LYS A 468 -4.61 -25.79 2.54
CA LYS A 468 -5.18 -24.54 3.06
C LYS A 468 -4.91 -24.38 4.56
N ASP A 469 -5.00 -25.44 5.35
CA ASP A 469 -4.71 -25.41 6.78
C ASP A 469 -3.22 -25.16 7.04
N HIS A 470 -2.33 -25.80 6.29
CA HIS A 470 -0.89 -25.54 6.37
C HIS A 470 -0.53 -24.10 5.99
N LEU A 471 -1.10 -23.56 4.91
CA LEU A 471 -0.96 -22.15 4.53
C LEU A 471 -1.43 -21.23 5.66
N SER A 472 -2.61 -21.51 6.23
CA SER A 472 -3.17 -20.71 7.33
C SER A 472 -2.28 -20.74 8.58
N VAL A 473 -1.72 -21.92 8.93
CA VAL A 473 -0.80 -22.06 10.07
C VAL A 473 0.52 -21.32 9.80
N TYR A 474 1.06 -21.46 8.60
CA TYR A 474 2.29 -20.77 8.21
C TYR A 474 2.13 -19.26 8.33
N PHE A 475 1.11 -18.68 7.69
CA PHE A 475 0.90 -17.22 7.73
C PHE A 475 0.58 -16.72 9.13
N ARG A 476 -0.16 -17.45 9.97
CA ARG A 476 -0.37 -17.08 11.39
C ARG A 476 0.91 -16.97 12.19
N ASN A 477 1.90 -17.80 11.88
CA ASN A 477 3.15 -17.84 12.64
C ASN A 477 4.17 -16.82 12.14
N PHE A 478 4.15 -16.49 10.85
CA PHE A 478 5.15 -15.65 10.20
C PHE A 478 4.63 -14.28 9.78
N ASP A 479 3.30 -14.10 9.68
CA ASP A 479 2.66 -12.85 9.35
C ASP A 479 1.67 -12.45 10.45
N HIS A 480 2.07 -11.49 11.26
CA HIS A 480 1.26 -11.02 12.40
C HIS A 480 -0.09 -10.42 11.97
N ASP A 481 -0.16 -9.87 10.75
CA ASP A 481 -1.35 -9.23 10.23
C ASP A 481 -2.36 -10.20 9.62
N PHE A 482 -1.97 -11.43 9.30
CA PHE A 482 -2.85 -12.45 8.71
C PHE A 482 -4.11 -12.73 9.56
N ASN A 483 -3.97 -12.77 10.88
CA ASN A 483 -5.10 -12.99 11.79
C ASN A 483 -6.08 -11.81 11.78
N ASP A 484 -5.58 -10.60 11.64
CA ASP A 484 -6.41 -9.40 11.55
C ASP A 484 -7.03 -9.26 10.17
N LEU A 485 -6.35 -9.69 9.11
CA LEU A 485 -6.85 -9.72 7.74
C LEU A 485 -8.18 -10.48 7.63
N LYS A 486 -8.26 -11.71 8.15
CA LYS A 486 -9.49 -12.52 8.14
C LYS A 486 -10.64 -11.85 8.87
N LYS A 487 -10.36 -11.18 9.99
CA LYS A 487 -11.37 -10.44 10.77
C LYS A 487 -11.83 -9.16 10.06
N LEU A 488 -10.90 -8.48 9.40
CA LEU A 488 -11.17 -7.22 8.69
C LEU A 488 -11.93 -7.43 7.39
N LEU A 489 -11.47 -8.36 6.56
CA LEU A 489 -12.12 -8.67 5.28
C LEU A 489 -13.45 -9.41 5.45
N GLY A 490 -13.61 -10.18 6.54
CA GLY A 490 -14.80 -11.00 6.78
C GLY A 490 -14.93 -12.19 5.84
N ILE A 491 -13.83 -12.59 5.18
CA ILE A 491 -13.72 -13.78 4.32
C ILE A 491 -12.47 -14.57 4.69
N ASP A 492 -12.39 -15.81 4.19
CA ASP A 492 -11.14 -16.55 4.20
C ASP A 492 -10.24 -16.02 3.07
N PRO A 493 -9.04 -15.52 3.36
CA PRO A 493 -8.16 -14.95 2.34
C PRO A 493 -7.46 -16.02 1.48
N LEU A 494 -7.76 -17.31 1.68
CA LEU A 494 -7.14 -18.44 0.98
C LEU A 494 -8.19 -19.33 0.34
N LYS A 495 -7.99 -19.63 -0.96
CA LYS A 495 -8.76 -20.62 -1.72
C LYS A 495 -7.78 -21.60 -2.36
N VAL A 496 -8.08 -22.89 -2.32
CA VAL A 496 -7.29 -23.94 -2.95
C VAL A 496 -8.18 -24.75 -3.89
N THR A 497 -7.71 -24.98 -5.11
CA THR A 497 -8.36 -25.81 -6.14
C THR A 497 -7.41 -26.94 -6.52
N ILE A 498 -7.87 -28.18 -6.42
CA ILE A 498 -7.10 -29.34 -6.87
C ILE A 498 -7.45 -29.61 -8.34
N LEU A 499 -6.41 -29.63 -9.16
CA LEU A 499 -6.51 -29.94 -10.58
C LEU A 499 -6.48 -31.45 -10.82
N PRO A 500 -7.14 -31.97 -11.87
CA PRO A 500 -6.97 -33.34 -12.33
C PRO A 500 -5.50 -33.64 -12.70
N CYS A 501 -5.05 -34.86 -12.45
CA CYS A 501 -3.70 -35.28 -12.82
C CYS A 501 -3.47 -35.19 -14.34
N GLY A 502 -2.27 -34.75 -14.75
CA GLY A 502 -1.89 -34.53 -16.14
C GLY A 502 -2.43 -33.21 -16.77
N THR A 503 -3.04 -32.33 -15.97
CA THR A 503 -3.54 -31.04 -16.46
C THR A 503 -2.38 -30.16 -16.94
N ILE A 504 -1.27 -30.08 -16.15
CA ILE A 504 -0.12 -29.26 -16.53
C ILE A 504 0.61 -29.80 -17.75
N ASP A 505 0.73 -31.13 -17.88
CA ASP A 505 1.34 -31.75 -19.06
C ASP A 505 0.58 -31.43 -20.35
N LYS A 506 -0.75 -31.46 -20.30
CA LYS A 506 -1.61 -31.05 -21.41
C LYS A 506 -1.48 -29.58 -21.74
N TYR A 507 -1.35 -28.75 -20.69
CA TYR A 507 -1.10 -27.31 -20.88
C TYR A 507 0.24 -27.08 -21.60
N ILE A 508 1.32 -27.69 -21.10
CA ILE A 508 2.66 -27.57 -21.69
C ILE A 508 2.68 -28.09 -23.12
N SER A 509 2.04 -29.25 -23.37
CA SER A 509 1.94 -29.83 -24.72
C SER A 509 1.24 -28.91 -25.69
N ARG A 510 0.25 -28.15 -25.23
CA ARG A 510 -0.54 -27.23 -26.08
C ARG A 510 0.17 -25.88 -26.29
N PHE A 511 0.82 -25.32 -25.28
CA PHE A 511 1.36 -23.95 -25.32
C PHE A 511 2.88 -23.88 -25.39
N GLY A 512 3.59 -25.03 -25.26
CA GLY A 512 5.05 -25.11 -25.36
C GLY A 512 5.82 -24.54 -24.16
N LYS A 513 5.13 -24.15 -23.06
CA LYS A 513 5.71 -23.61 -21.85
C LYS A 513 4.85 -23.91 -20.63
N SER A 514 5.47 -23.94 -19.44
CA SER A 514 4.76 -23.99 -18.16
C SER A 514 4.25 -22.61 -17.74
N LEU A 515 3.36 -22.59 -16.76
CA LEU A 515 2.93 -21.36 -16.10
C LEU A 515 3.94 -20.94 -15.02
N ARG A 516 3.92 -19.66 -14.66
CA ARG A 516 4.61 -19.19 -13.45
C ARG A 516 3.90 -19.72 -12.20
N SER A 517 4.67 -20.00 -11.17
CA SER A 517 4.13 -20.43 -9.86
C SER A 517 3.33 -19.32 -9.16
N ILE A 518 3.64 -18.05 -9.44
CA ILE A 518 2.99 -16.88 -8.84
C ILE A 518 2.50 -15.93 -9.93
N ASN A 519 1.27 -15.49 -9.81
CA ASN A 519 0.62 -14.51 -10.69
C ASN A 519 0.90 -14.75 -12.20
N PRO A 520 0.58 -15.93 -12.74
CA PRO A 520 0.61 -16.13 -14.20
C PRO A 520 -0.36 -15.16 -14.88
N LYS A 521 -0.25 -14.96 -16.18
CA LYS A 521 -1.17 -14.10 -16.92
C LYS A 521 -2.59 -14.64 -16.85
N LYS A 522 -3.57 -13.74 -16.77
CA LYS A 522 -4.99 -14.12 -16.61
C LYS A 522 -5.48 -15.08 -17.71
N GLU A 523 -5.02 -14.87 -18.93
CA GLU A 523 -5.34 -15.74 -20.07
C GLU A 523 -4.79 -17.15 -19.87
N GLU A 524 -3.61 -17.29 -19.29
CA GLU A 524 -2.96 -18.56 -18.98
C GLU A 524 -3.75 -19.35 -17.93
N ILE A 525 -4.23 -18.66 -16.88
CA ILE A 525 -5.08 -19.25 -15.83
C ILE A 525 -6.40 -19.76 -16.43
N ILE A 526 -7.05 -18.96 -17.27
CA ILE A 526 -8.31 -19.34 -17.94
C ILE A 526 -8.12 -20.60 -18.77
N GLU A 527 -7.03 -20.70 -19.51
CA GLU A 527 -6.77 -21.89 -20.34
C GLU A 527 -6.42 -23.13 -19.48
N LEU A 528 -5.66 -22.97 -18.38
CA LEU A 528 -5.39 -24.05 -17.45
C LEU A 528 -6.69 -24.63 -16.87
N LEU A 529 -7.57 -23.77 -16.37
CA LEU A 529 -8.86 -24.17 -15.79
C LEU A 529 -9.79 -24.82 -16.86
N ARG A 530 -9.77 -24.33 -18.10
CA ARG A 530 -10.52 -24.97 -19.22
C ARG A 530 -10.02 -26.38 -19.54
N ILE A 531 -8.73 -26.64 -19.41
CA ILE A 531 -8.17 -27.99 -19.58
C ILE A 531 -8.64 -28.85 -18.42
N ALA A 532 -8.53 -28.39 -17.18
CA ALA A 532 -8.97 -29.10 -15.98
C ALA A 532 -10.47 -29.49 -16.05
N ASP A 533 -11.33 -28.57 -16.46
CA ASP A 533 -12.79 -28.81 -16.57
C ASP A 533 -13.15 -29.89 -17.58
N ARG A 534 -12.38 -30.04 -18.66
CA ARG A 534 -12.60 -31.10 -19.68
C ARG A 534 -12.22 -32.50 -19.18
N ASP A 535 -11.36 -32.57 -18.18
CA ASP A 535 -10.78 -33.82 -17.66
C ASP A 535 -11.47 -34.35 -16.38
N GLY A 536 -12.58 -33.80 -15.97
CA GLY A 536 -13.36 -34.29 -14.82
C GLY A 536 -13.74 -33.23 -13.80
N GLY A 537 -13.37 -31.99 -14.08
CA GLY A 537 -13.67 -30.83 -13.24
C GLY A 537 -12.66 -30.62 -12.11
N ALA A 538 -12.34 -29.37 -11.83
CA ALA A 538 -11.51 -28.95 -10.71
C ALA A 538 -12.32 -29.00 -9.40
N ALA A 539 -11.76 -29.57 -8.32
CA ALA A 539 -12.40 -29.59 -7.00
C ALA A 539 -11.98 -28.36 -6.19
N GLU A 540 -12.93 -27.51 -5.86
CA GLU A 540 -12.71 -26.30 -5.07
C GLU A 540 -12.87 -26.55 -3.57
N CYS A 541 -11.89 -26.13 -2.76
CA CYS A 541 -12.00 -25.97 -1.31
C CYS A 541 -12.23 -24.50 -0.97
N ARG A 542 -13.43 -24.17 -0.53
CA ARG A 542 -13.83 -22.81 -0.11
C ARG A 542 -13.57 -22.54 1.37
#